data_d0636838d622bd64411c2f15df731820
#
_entry.id   d0636838d622bd64411c2f15df731820
#
_cell.length_a   1.000
_cell.length_b   1.000
_cell.length_c   1.000
_cell.angle_alpha   90.00
_cell.angle_beta   90.00
_cell.angle_gamma   90.00
#
_symmetry.space_group_name_H-M   'P 1'
#
loop_
_entity.id
_entity.type
_entity.pdbx_description
1 polymer ?
#
loop_
_entity_poly.entity_id
_entity_poly.type
_entity_poly.pdbx_seq_one_letter_code
_entity_poly.pdbx_strand_id
1 'polypeptide(L)'
;MKVVLASHNAKKITEMRAILSQMGVEVLSQRDVGVDLEPEETGTTFEANARIKAKAVLEATGLPAIADDSGLMVDALDGAPGVYSARYGGPGLDDTGRWQLLLRNMAGQSHRPCRFVSVICCAFPDGSEILARGECPGVLAEGPSGAGGFGYDPIFFLPQLGKTMAQLTPEEKNQISHRARALAGFQTEWEKRHNGTDQ
;
A
#
# COMPACT_ATOMS: atom_id res chain seq x y z
N MET A 1 2.07 -4.01 -22.03
CA MET A 1 1.35 -5.13 -21.39
C MET A 1 0.21 -4.59 -20.56
N LYS A 2 -0.94 -5.32 -20.50
CA LYS A 2 -2.09 -4.97 -19.64
C LYS A 2 -1.98 -5.70 -18.31
N VAL A 3 -2.29 -5.00 -17.21
CA VAL A 3 -2.29 -5.56 -15.86
C VAL A 3 -3.57 -5.09 -15.14
N VAL A 4 -4.25 -5.99 -14.45
CA VAL A 4 -5.45 -5.66 -13.69
C VAL A 4 -5.08 -5.29 -12.26
N LEU A 5 -5.53 -4.14 -11.79
CA LEU A 5 -5.29 -3.69 -10.42
C LEU A 5 -6.36 -4.25 -9.47
N ALA A 6 -5.93 -5.13 -8.58
CA ALA A 6 -6.75 -5.80 -7.57
C ALA A 6 -6.96 -4.90 -6.34
N SER A 7 -7.70 -3.81 -6.51
CA SER A 7 -8.03 -2.86 -5.43
C SER A 7 -9.33 -2.14 -5.71
N HIS A 8 -10.09 -1.83 -4.65
CA HIS A 8 -11.26 -0.95 -4.68
C HIS A 8 -10.97 0.44 -4.08
N ASN A 9 -9.81 0.61 -3.44
CA ASN A 9 -9.45 1.88 -2.83
C ASN A 9 -9.01 2.88 -3.92
N ALA A 10 -9.90 3.84 -4.22
CA ALA A 10 -9.68 4.83 -5.27
C ALA A 10 -8.38 5.63 -5.11
N LYS A 11 -7.98 5.95 -3.86
CA LYS A 11 -6.75 6.70 -3.58
C LYS A 11 -5.51 5.85 -3.85
N LYS A 12 -5.51 4.58 -3.45
CA LYS A 12 -4.44 3.62 -3.81
C LYS A 12 -4.34 3.44 -5.32
N ILE A 13 -5.48 3.28 -6.00
CA ILE A 13 -5.54 3.13 -7.46
C ILE A 13 -4.89 4.33 -8.14
N THR A 14 -5.21 5.55 -7.70
CA THR A 14 -4.64 6.79 -8.25
C THR A 14 -3.12 6.84 -8.08
N GLU A 15 -2.62 6.56 -6.86
CA GLU A 15 -1.18 6.53 -6.58
C GLU A 15 -0.44 5.46 -7.42
N MET A 16 -0.99 4.25 -7.50
CA MET A 16 -0.39 3.16 -8.26
C MET A 16 -0.39 3.44 -9.77
N ARG A 17 -1.49 3.95 -10.31
CA ARG A 17 -1.57 4.31 -11.74
C ARG A 17 -0.56 5.39 -12.11
N ALA A 18 -0.39 6.41 -11.27
CA ALA A 18 0.56 7.50 -11.52
C ALA A 18 2.00 6.99 -11.68
N ILE A 19 2.38 5.95 -10.93
CA ILE A 19 3.73 5.38 -10.97
C ILE A 19 3.85 4.32 -12.09
N LEU A 20 2.90 3.38 -12.18
CA LEU A 20 2.93 2.27 -13.15
C LEU A 20 2.82 2.75 -14.61
N SER A 21 2.11 3.86 -14.87
CA SER A 21 2.03 4.45 -16.21
C SER A 21 3.39 4.86 -16.76
N GLN A 22 4.32 5.25 -15.90
CA GLN A 22 5.70 5.61 -16.29
C GLN A 22 6.52 4.40 -16.76
N MET A 23 6.08 3.19 -16.41
CA MET A 23 6.71 1.92 -16.83
C MET A 23 6.15 1.39 -18.16
N GLY A 24 5.27 2.12 -18.83
CA GLY A 24 4.62 1.66 -20.06
C GLY A 24 3.59 0.53 -19.84
N VAL A 25 3.13 0.34 -18.60
CA VAL A 25 2.12 -0.65 -18.23
C VAL A 25 0.73 -0.03 -18.33
N GLU A 26 -0.15 -0.65 -19.12
CA GLU A 26 -1.57 -0.28 -19.16
C GLU A 26 -2.28 -0.89 -17.95
N VAL A 27 -2.70 -0.03 -17.01
CA VAL A 27 -3.36 -0.45 -15.78
C VAL A 27 -4.88 -0.41 -15.95
N LEU A 28 -5.51 -1.58 -15.90
CA LEU A 28 -6.95 -1.75 -15.90
C LEU A 28 -7.48 -1.85 -14.46
N SER A 29 -8.64 -1.33 -14.20
CA SER A 29 -9.38 -1.62 -12.96
C SER A 29 -10.12 -2.95 -13.10
N GLN A 30 -10.58 -3.51 -11.98
CA GLN A 30 -11.44 -4.69 -12.00
C GLN A 30 -12.73 -4.44 -12.82
N ARG A 31 -13.28 -3.23 -12.76
CA ARG A 31 -14.48 -2.84 -13.54
C ARG A 31 -14.24 -2.85 -15.05
N ASP A 32 -13.04 -2.44 -15.48
CA ASP A 32 -12.68 -2.41 -16.90
C ASP A 32 -12.65 -3.82 -17.52
N VAL A 33 -12.51 -4.85 -16.70
CA VAL A 33 -12.47 -6.26 -17.09
C VAL A 33 -13.69 -7.06 -16.61
N GLY A 34 -14.73 -6.38 -16.09
CA GLY A 34 -15.99 -6.98 -15.74
C GLY A 34 -15.99 -7.83 -14.47
N VAL A 35 -15.04 -7.63 -13.56
CA VAL A 35 -14.98 -8.30 -12.26
C VAL A 35 -15.08 -7.29 -11.11
N ASP A 36 -15.54 -7.77 -9.96
CA ASP A 36 -15.68 -6.99 -8.73
C ASP A 36 -15.42 -7.91 -7.54
N LEU A 37 -14.13 -8.20 -7.30
CA LEU A 37 -13.69 -9.18 -6.30
C LEU A 37 -13.08 -8.46 -5.10
N GLU A 38 -13.54 -8.86 -3.92
CA GLU A 38 -12.98 -8.43 -2.64
C GLU A 38 -12.65 -9.67 -1.79
N PRO A 39 -11.56 -10.39 -2.12
CA PRO A 39 -11.20 -11.60 -1.41
C PRO A 39 -10.89 -11.31 0.06
N GLU A 40 -11.27 -12.23 0.94
CA GLU A 40 -10.98 -12.12 2.37
C GLU A 40 -9.46 -12.17 2.61
N GLU A 41 -8.95 -11.18 3.29
CA GLU A 41 -7.54 -11.08 3.67
C GLU A 41 -7.28 -11.91 4.94
N THR A 42 -7.02 -13.20 4.75
CA THR A 42 -6.75 -14.16 5.84
C THR A 42 -5.27 -14.28 6.21
N GLY A 43 -4.41 -13.58 5.47
CA GLY A 43 -2.96 -13.60 5.73
C GLY A 43 -2.57 -12.84 6.99
N THR A 44 -1.50 -13.28 7.61
CA THR A 44 -0.89 -12.63 8.80
C THR A 44 0.26 -11.71 8.43
N THR A 45 0.60 -11.62 7.14
CA THR A 45 1.65 -10.75 6.60
C THR A 45 1.12 -9.96 5.41
N PHE A 46 1.72 -8.81 5.14
CA PHE A 46 1.39 -8.00 3.95
C PHE A 46 1.63 -8.79 2.66
N GLU A 47 2.69 -9.60 2.61
CA GLU A 47 3.02 -10.46 1.47
C GLU A 47 1.90 -11.48 1.19
N ALA A 48 1.39 -12.13 2.24
CA ALA A 48 0.32 -13.12 2.09
C ALA A 48 -0.96 -12.47 1.57
N ASN A 49 -1.37 -11.32 2.12
CA ASN A 49 -2.58 -10.62 1.71
C ASN A 49 -2.46 -10.05 0.28
N ALA A 50 -1.30 -9.50 -0.09
CA ALA A 50 -1.07 -9.04 -1.46
C ALA A 50 -1.19 -10.19 -2.48
N ARG A 51 -0.65 -11.39 -2.16
CA ARG A 51 -0.78 -12.59 -2.99
C ARG A 51 -2.23 -13.05 -3.12
N ILE A 52 -2.98 -13.09 -2.02
CA ILE A 52 -4.40 -13.48 -2.03
C ILE A 52 -5.19 -12.60 -3.02
N LYS A 53 -5.00 -11.29 -2.93
CA LYS A 53 -5.70 -10.33 -3.79
C LYS A 53 -5.29 -10.46 -5.27
N ALA A 54 -3.98 -10.54 -5.54
CA ALA A 54 -3.48 -10.65 -6.91
C ALA A 54 -3.94 -11.96 -7.56
N LYS A 55 -3.83 -13.09 -6.87
CA LYS A 55 -4.22 -14.40 -7.39
C LYS A 55 -5.72 -14.50 -7.67
N ALA A 56 -6.58 -14.00 -6.79
CA ALA A 56 -8.02 -14.01 -6.99
C ALA A 56 -8.43 -13.30 -8.30
N VAL A 57 -7.83 -12.14 -8.57
CA VAL A 57 -8.11 -11.38 -9.80
C VAL A 57 -7.49 -12.05 -11.04
N LEU A 58 -6.27 -12.60 -10.93
CA LEU A 58 -5.66 -13.39 -12.00
C LEU A 58 -6.53 -14.59 -12.38
N GLU A 59 -7.00 -15.36 -11.41
CA GLU A 59 -7.85 -16.54 -11.64
C GLU A 59 -9.16 -16.18 -12.32
N ALA A 60 -9.77 -15.05 -11.95
CA ALA A 60 -11.05 -14.61 -12.53
C ALA A 60 -10.91 -14.00 -13.93
N THR A 61 -9.75 -13.42 -14.26
CA THR A 61 -9.57 -12.65 -15.50
C THR A 61 -8.65 -13.32 -16.53
N GLY A 62 -7.79 -14.22 -16.09
CA GLY A 62 -6.71 -14.79 -16.90
C GLY A 62 -5.60 -13.77 -17.27
N LEU A 63 -5.68 -12.55 -16.75
CA LEU A 63 -4.71 -11.47 -17.02
C LEU A 63 -3.76 -11.31 -15.83
N PRO A 64 -2.52 -10.85 -16.06
CA PRO A 64 -1.64 -10.46 -14.97
C PRO A 64 -2.37 -9.51 -14.02
N ALA A 65 -2.28 -9.76 -12.73
CA ALA A 65 -2.96 -8.97 -11.72
C ALA A 65 -1.98 -8.46 -10.68
N ILE A 66 -2.08 -7.18 -10.34
CA ILE A 66 -1.24 -6.50 -9.36
C ILE A 66 -2.07 -6.07 -8.16
N ALA A 67 -1.60 -6.38 -6.97
CA ALA A 67 -2.21 -6.00 -5.70
C ALA A 67 -1.21 -5.28 -4.80
N ASP A 68 -1.73 -4.39 -3.97
CA ASP A 68 -1.02 -3.75 -2.86
C ASP A 68 -1.67 -4.16 -1.54
N ASP A 69 -0.85 -4.62 -0.61
CA ASP A 69 -1.22 -4.66 0.80
C ASP A 69 -0.31 -3.74 1.60
N SER A 70 -0.90 -2.88 2.43
CA SER A 70 -0.17 -1.81 3.09
C SER A 70 -0.78 -1.45 4.42
N GLY A 71 0.05 -0.94 5.32
CA GLY A 71 -0.39 -0.52 6.63
C GLY A 71 0.67 0.23 7.42
N LEU A 72 0.26 0.70 8.58
CA LEU A 72 1.09 1.36 9.56
C LEU A 72 1.54 0.35 10.63
N MET A 73 2.82 0.32 10.91
CA MET A 73 3.37 -0.45 12.04
C MET A 73 3.95 0.52 13.07
N VAL A 74 3.52 0.40 14.32
CA VAL A 74 3.98 1.23 15.45
C VAL A 74 4.80 0.36 16.40
N ASP A 75 6.03 0.75 16.65
CA ASP A 75 6.97 -0.09 17.41
C ASP A 75 6.51 -0.31 18.86
N ALA A 76 5.98 0.73 19.52
CA ALA A 76 5.45 0.63 20.88
C ALA A 76 4.18 -0.25 21.01
N LEU A 77 3.58 -0.66 19.89
CA LEU A 77 2.42 -1.54 19.83
C LEU A 77 2.75 -2.88 19.16
N ASP A 78 3.98 -3.33 19.24
CA ASP A 78 4.47 -4.59 18.64
C ASP A 78 4.12 -4.73 17.14
N GLY A 79 4.12 -3.59 16.42
CA GLY A 79 3.82 -3.52 14.99
C GLY A 79 2.32 -3.35 14.67
N ALA A 80 1.44 -3.28 15.65
CA ALA A 80 0.05 -2.94 15.37
C ALA A 80 -0.07 -1.47 14.87
N PRO A 81 -1.08 -1.13 14.05
CA PRO A 81 -2.14 -1.95 13.45
C PRO A 81 -1.68 -3.00 12.43
N GLY A 82 -0.55 -2.85 11.75
CA GLY A 82 0.02 -3.80 10.80
C GLY A 82 -0.95 -4.13 9.66
N VAL A 83 -1.17 -5.41 9.38
CA VAL A 83 -2.10 -5.88 8.33
C VAL A 83 -3.56 -5.52 8.61
N TYR A 84 -3.88 -5.12 9.83
CA TYR A 84 -5.23 -4.69 10.24
C TYR A 84 -5.47 -3.18 10.10
N SER A 85 -4.53 -2.43 9.49
CA SER A 85 -4.60 -0.96 9.43
C SER A 85 -5.91 -0.42 8.85
N ALA A 86 -6.42 -1.02 7.77
CA ALA A 86 -7.66 -0.59 7.12
C ALA A 86 -8.94 -0.91 7.93
N ARG A 87 -8.85 -1.79 8.93
CA ARG A 87 -9.97 -2.25 9.77
C ARG A 87 -9.70 -2.13 11.27
N TYR A 88 -8.68 -1.37 11.64
CA TYR A 88 -8.30 -1.14 13.03
C TYR A 88 -9.45 -0.53 13.83
N GLY A 89 -9.76 -1.16 14.96
CA GLY A 89 -10.91 -0.77 15.79
C GLY A 89 -12.26 -1.33 15.33
N GLY A 90 -12.26 -2.19 14.29
CA GLY A 90 -13.46 -2.88 13.82
C GLY A 90 -14.31 -2.08 12.82
N PRO A 91 -15.50 -2.61 12.49
CA PRO A 91 -16.42 -1.96 11.57
C PRO A 91 -16.99 -0.66 12.15
N GLY A 92 -17.37 0.26 11.27
CA GLY A 92 -18.03 1.53 11.66
C GLY A 92 -17.07 2.69 11.94
N LEU A 93 -15.75 2.47 11.93
CA LEU A 93 -14.80 3.57 11.99
C LEU A 93 -14.37 3.97 10.57
N ASP A 94 -14.34 5.29 10.34
CA ASP A 94 -13.65 5.90 9.20
C ASP A 94 -12.14 6.08 9.49
N ASP A 95 -11.41 6.65 8.55
CA ASP A 95 -9.99 6.91 8.72
C ASP A 95 -9.71 7.79 9.96
N THR A 96 -10.54 8.80 10.19
CA THR A 96 -10.43 9.68 11.37
C THR A 96 -10.62 8.91 12.67
N GLY A 97 -11.65 8.08 12.75
CA GLY A 97 -11.91 7.26 13.93
C GLY A 97 -10.77 6.28 14.21
N ARG A 98 -10.16 5.72 13.16
CA ARG A 98 -9.02 4.78 13.29
C ARG A 98 -7.77 5.45 13.84
N TRP A 99 -7.34 6.59 13.27
CA TRP A 99 -6.14 7.25 13.80
C TRP A 99 -6.39 7.88 15.18
N GLN A 100 -7.60 8.33 15.48
CA GLN A 100 -7.96 8.78 16.85
C GLN A 100 -7.87 7.63 17.86
N LEU A 101 -8.35 6.43 17.51
CA LEU A 101 -8.20 5.23 18.33
C LEU A 101 -6.73 4.92 18.57
N LEU A 102 -5.92 4.96 17.51
CA LEU A 102 -4.48 4.71 17.60
C LEU A 102 -3.80 5.69 18.55
N LEU A 103 -4.12 6.99 18.47
CA LEU A 103 -3.57 7.99 19.39
C LEU A 103 -3.99 7.75 20.83
N ARG A 104 -5.23 7.31 21.07
CA ARG A 104 -5.68 6.92 22.43
C ARG A 104 -4.89 5.73 22.95
N ASN A 105 -4.65 4.72 22.12
CA ASN A 105 -3.85 3.54 22.51
C ASN A 105 -2.38 3.88 22.75
N MET A 106 -1.90 4.98 22.20
CA MET A 106 -0.55 5.51 22.37
C MET A 106 -0.44 6.54 23.52
N ALA A 107 -1.52 6.76 24.27
CA ALA A 107 -1.50 7.72 25.37
C ALA A 107 -0.45 7.33 26.43
N GLY A 108 0.40 8.28 26.82
CA GLY A 108 1.48 8.06 27.77
C GLY A 108 2.73 7.36 27.19
N GLN A 109 2.72 6.95 25.93
CA GLN A 109 3.89 6.35 25.26
C GLN A 109 4.81 7.44 24.72
N SER A 110 6.06 7.46 25.19
CA SER A 110 7.11 8.35 24.69
C SER A 110 7.87 7.75 23.49
N HIS A 111 7.90 6.43 23.36
CA HIS A 111 8.51 5.74 22.23
C HIS A 111 7.52 5.72 21.06
N ARG A 112 7.76 6.56 20.07
CA ARG A 112 6.80 6.81 18.98
C ARG A 112 7.29 6.48 17.55
N PRO A 113 8.44 5.78 17.33
CA PRO A 113 8.82 5.34 15.99
C PRO A 113 7.73 4.47 15.39
N CYS A 114 7.51 4.68 14.09
CA CYS A 114 6.58 3.89 13.30
C CYS A 114 7.07 3.83 11.85
N ARG A 115 6.46 2.99 11.04
CA ARG A 115 6.72 2.92 9.62
C ARG A 115 5.46 2.57 8.86
N PHE A 116 5.29 3.17 7.71
CA PHE A 116 4.40 2.64 6.69
C PHE A 116 5.10 1.52 5.92
N VAL A 117 4.34 0.47 5.62
CA VAL A 117 4.78 -0.67 4.82
C VAL A 117 3.83 -0.83 3.64
N SER A 118 4.35 -1.10 2.46
CA SER A 118 3.59 -1.55 1.29
C SER A 118 4.28 -2.76 0.69
N VAL A 119 3.49 -3.77 0.35
CA VAL A 119 3.94 -4.92 -0.42
C VAL A 119 3.11 -4.98 -1.70
N ILE A 120 3.81 -4.97 -2.83
CA ILE A 120 3.22 -5.14 -4.16
C ILE A 120 3.45 -6.58 -4.59
N CYS A 121 2.37 -7.25 -4.99
CA CYS A 121 2.43 -8.56 -5.64
C CYS A 121 1.83 -8.46 -7.03
N CYS A 122 2.57 -8.89 -8.05
CA CYS A 122 2.03 -9.10 -9.39
C CYS A 122 2.09 -10.60 -9.70
N ALA A 123 0.94 -11.21 -9.89
CA ALA A 123 0.80 -12.61 -10.27
C ALA A 123 0.59 -12.73 -11.78
N PHE A 124 1.23 -13.71 -12.41
CA PHE A 124 1.20 -13.95 -13.87
C PHE A 124 0.54 -15.28 -14.21
N PRO A 125 -0.05 -15.39 -15.44
CA PRO A 125 -0.71 -16.63 -15.88
C PRO A 125 0.22 -17.85 -15.96
N ASP A 126 1.53 -17.64 -16.06
CA ASP A 126 2.53 -18.73 -16.09
C ASP A 126 2.88 -19.27 -14.68
N GLY A 127 2.20 -18.78 -13.64
CA GLY A 127 2.41 -19.19 -12.26
C GLY A 127 3.55 -18.45 -11.54
N SER A 128 4.29 -17.59 -12.25
CA SER A 128 5.31 -16.75 -11.62
C SER A 128 4.71 -15.54 -10.91
N GLU A 129 5.50 -14.92 -10.05
CA GLU A 129 5.11 -13.69 -9.37
C GLU A 129 6.29 -12.72 -9.25
N ILE A 130 6.00 -11.43 -9.16
CA ILE A 130 6.92 -10.40 -8.66
C ILE A 130 6.39 -9.94 -7.33
N LEU A 131 7.24 -9.93 -6.31
CA LEU A 131 6.94 -9.43 -4.98
C LEU A 131 7.94 -8.34 -4.62
N ALA A 132 7.43 -7.15 -4.27
CA ALA A 132 8.27 -6.03 -3.88
C ALA A 132 7.74 -5.38 -2.60
N ARG A 133 8.64 -5.04 -1.69
CA ARG A 133 8.33 -4.40 -0.41
C ARG A 133 9.00 -3.03 -0.33
N GLY A 134 8.26 -2.04 0.15
CA GLY A 134 8.75 -0.71 0.45
C GLY A 134 8.32 -0.27 1.84
N GLU A 135 9.21 0.43 2.53
CA GLU A 135 8.95 0.98 3.86
C GLU A 135 9.30 2.46 3.90
N CYS A 136 8.51 3.24 4.63
CA CYS A 136 8.78 4.63 4.92
C CYS A 136 8.81 4.80 6.43
N PRO A 137 9.98 5.00 7.05
CA PRO A 137 10.08 5.25 8.48
C PRO A 137 9.61 6.66 8.83
N GLY A 138 9.03 6.79 10.02
CA GLY A 138 8.56 8.06 10.56
C GLY A 138 8.35 7.99 12.06
N VAL A 139 7.67 8.99 12.59
CA VAL A 139 7.32 9.10 14.01
C VAL A 139 5.83 9.39 14.11
N LEU A 140 5.15 8.71 15.01
CA LEU A 140 3.74 8.96 15.26
C LEU A 140 3.59 10.31 15.99
N ALA A 141 2.91 11.27 15.35
CA ALA A 141 2.62 12.57 15.93
C ALA A 141 1.64 12.44 17.09
N GLU A 142 1.61 13.43 17.98
CA GLU A 142 0.63 13.48 19.09
C GLU A 142 -0.76 13.93 18.64
N GLY A 143 -0.84 14.57 17.48
CA GLY A 143 -2.09 15.05 16.88
C GLY A 143 -1.97 15.16 15.36
N PRO A 144 -3.10 15.37 14.68
CA PRO A 144 -3.14 15.45 13.23
C PRO A 144 -2.63 16.78 12.70
N SER A 145 -1.98 16.75 11.53
CA SER A 145 -1.63 17.94 10.76
C SER A 145 -1.76 17.64 9.26
N GLY A 146 -2.28 18.62 8.52
CA GLY A 146 -2.53 18.48 7.07
C GLY A 146 -3.87 17.86 6.75
N ALA A 147 -4.31 18.06 5.51
CA ALA A 147 -5.61 17.60 5.02
C ALA A 147 -5.49 16.69 3.77
N GLY A 148 -4.28 16.46 3.29
CA GLY A 148 -4.02 15.60 2.14
C GLY A 148 -3.95 14.12 2.49
N GLY A 149 -3.80 13.30 1.47
CA GLY A 149 -3.62 11.87 1.63
C GLY A 149 -4.86 11.13 2.15
N PHE A 150 -4.65 10.06 2.92
CA PHE A 150 -5.70 9.21 3.50
C PHE A 150 -5.15 8.36 4.65
N GLY A 151 -6.04 7.62 5.31
CA GLY A 151 -5.65 6.73 6.39
C GLY A 151 -4.97 7.46 7.55
N TYR A 152 -3.78 7.02 7.91
CA TYR A 152 -3.00 7.55 9.03
C TYR A 152 -2.07 8.71 8.64
N ASP A 153 -2.10 9.20 7.41
CA ASP A 153 -1.23 10.27 6.91
C ASP A 153 -1.21 11.52 7.81
N PRO A 154 -2.34 11.98 8.40
CA PRO A 154 -2.34 13.16 9.27
C PRO A 154 -1.50 13.04 10.54
N ILE A 155 -1.26 11.83 11.03
CA ILE A 155 -0.50 11.57 12.27
C ILE A 155 0.86 10.92 12.01
N PHE A 156 1.21 10.71 10.75
CA PHE A 156 2.51 10.15 10.37
C PHE A 156 3.51 11.28 10.08
N PHE A 157 4.39 11.55 11.03
CA PHE A 157 5.37 12.63 10.95
C PHE A 157 6.69 12.17 10.33
N LEU A 158 7.22 12.98 9.45
CA LEU A 158 8.50 12.79 8.74
C LEU A 158 9.54 13.77 9.31
N PRO A 159 10.40 13.32 10.24
CA PRO A 159 11.34 14.24 10.92
C PRO A 159 12.27 14.98 9.96
N GLN A 160 12.71 14.32 8.89
CA GLN A 160 13.61 14.90 7.89
C GLN A 160 12.99 16.05 7.08
N LEU A 161 11.64 16.11 7.02
CA LEU A 161 10.90 17.16 6.31
C LEU A 161 10.21 18.14 7.24
N GLY A 162 10.11 17.83 8.54
CA GLY A 162 9.35 18.63 9.50
C GLY A 162 7.84 18.70 9.20
N LYS A 163 7.31 17.70 8.48
CA LYS A 163 5.91 17.64 8.01
C LYS A 163 5.30 16.28 8.30
N THR A 164 3.96 16.22 8.39
CA THR A 164 3.25 14.94 8.30
C THR A 164 3.10 14.52 6.84
N MET A 165 2.81 13.25 6.62
CA MET A 165 2.53 12.71 5.28
C MET A 165 1.34 13.43 4.62
N ALA A 166 0.33 13.86 5.42
CA ALA A 166 -0.83 14.61 4.93
C ALA A 166 -0.53 16.06 4.54
N GLN A 167 0.63 16.59 4.88
CA GLN A 167 1.08 17.93 4.50
C GLN A 167 1.90 17.94 3.20
N LEU A 168 2.19 16.77 2.64
CA LEU A 168 2.89 16.64 1.36
C LEU A 168 1.93 16.79 0.18
N THR A 169 2.43 17.31 -0.93
CA THR A 169 1.72 17.21 -2.21
C THR A 169 1.72 15.76 -2.68
N PRO A 170 0.81 15.35 -3.58
CA PRO A 170 0.83 14.03 -4.19
C PRO A 170 2.18 13.69 -4.84
N GLU A 171 2.81 14.66 -5.48
CA GLU A 171 4.12 14.52 -6.13
C GLU A 171 5.23 14.27 -5.11
N GLU A 172 5.28 15.04 -4.03
CA GLU A 172 6.23 14.85 -2.92
C GLU A 172 6.04 13.46 -2.28
N LYS A 173 4.79 13.07 -2.01
CA LYS A 173 4.46 11.76 -1.44
C LYS A 173 4.88 10.62 -2.35
N ASN A 174 4.65 10.71 -3.66
CA ASN A 174 5.02 9.70 -4.63
C ASN A 174 6.54 9.51 -4.79
N GLN A 175 7.36 10.42 -4.28
CA GLN A 175 8.83 10.27 -4.30
C GLN A 175 9.36 9.50 -3.09
N ILE A 176 8.68 9.53 -1.95
CA ILE A 176 9.24 9.06 -0.67
C ILE A 176 8.41 7.98 0.03
N SER A 177 7.14 7.82 -0.34
CA SER A 177 6.22 6.94 0.36
C SER A 177 6.64 5.46 0.28
N HIS A 178 6.13 4.67 1.22
CA HIS A 178 6.25 3.22 1.23
C HIS A 178 5.81 2.59 -0.09
N ARG A 179 4.70 3.05 -0.68
CA ARG A 179 4.19 2.57 -1.96
C ARG A 179 5.10 2.95 -3.12
N ALA A 180 5.62 4.17 -3.15
CA ALA A 180 6.59 4.59 -4.16
C ALA A 180 7.85 3.72 -4.11
N ARG A 181 8.36 3.41 -2.92
CA ARG A 181 9.52 2.53 -2.73
C ARG A 181 9.24 1.09 -3.13
N ALA A 182 8.07 0.55 -2.78
CA ALA A 182 7.65 -0.78 -3.22
C ALA A 182 7.54 -0.86 -4.74
N LEU A 183 6.96 0.16 -5.39
CA LEU A 183 6.82 0.22 -6.84
C LEU A 183 8.16 0.41 -7.55
N ALA A 184 9.12 1.12 -6.97
CA ALA A 184 10.48 1.20 -7.50
C ALA A 184 11.18 -0.16 -7.48
N GLY A 185 11.04 -0.93 -6.39
CA GLY A 185 11.50 -2.31 -6.32
C GLY A 185 10.79 -3.22 -7.33
N PHE A 186 9.48 -3.06 -7.45
CA PHE A 186 8.67 -3.77 -8.45
C PHE A 186 9.15 -3.47 -9.88
N GLN A 187 9.42 -2.21 -10.21
CA GLN A 187 9.93 -1.83 -11.53
C GLN A 187 11.23 -2.54 -11.86
N THR A 188 12.17 -2.61 -10.91
CA THR A 188 13.45 -3.29 -11.10
C THR A 188 13.25 -4.78 -11.47
N GLU A 189 12.37 -5.48 -10.76
CA GLU A 189 12.08 -6.90 -11.04
C GLU A 189 11.27 -7.08 -12.34
N TRP A 190 10.38 -6.13 -12.63
CA TRP A 190 9.63 -6.10 -13.88
C TRP A 190 10.55 -5.97 -15.10
N GLU A 191 11.52 -5.06 -15.05
CA GLU A 191 12.50 -4.85 -16.12
C GLU A 191 13.38 -6.10 -16.33
N LYS A 192 13.84 -6.74 -15.26
CA LYS A 192 14.59 -8.01 -15.34
C LYS A 192 13.79 -9.10 -16.06
N ARG A 193 12.51 -9.24 -15.73
CA ARG A 193 11.62 -10.22 -16.35
C ARG A 193 11.43 -9.98 -17.84
N HIS A 194 11.33 -8.73 -18.28
CA HIS A 194 11.02 -8.39 -19.67
C HIS A 194 12.26 -8.21 -20.54
N ASN A 195 13.39 -7.80 -19.94
CA ASN A 195 14.67 -7.66 -20.67
C ASN A 195 15.49 -8.96 -20.70
N GLY A 196 15.18 -9.94 -19.84
CA GLY A 196 15.82 -11.25 -19.80
C GLY A 196 15.30 -12.26 -20.84
N THR A 197 14.28 -11.92 -21.62
CA THR A 197 13.68 -12.77 -22.66
C THR A 197 14.27 -12.58 -24.05
N ASP A 198 15.26 -11.68 -24.20
CA ASP A 198 15.94 -11.40 -25.49
C ASP A 198 17.35 -12.04 -25.59
N GLN A 199 17.58 -13.19 -24.93
CA GLN A 199 18.81 -13.99 -25.16
C GLN A 199 18.51 -15.41 -25.58
#